data_1182e48043b8c36919747f40f10eaa82
#
_entry.id   1182e48043b8c36919747f40f10eaa82
#
_cell.length_a   1.000
_cell.length_b   1.000
_cell.length_c   1.000
_cell.angle_alpha   90.00
_cell.angle_beta   90.00
_cell.angle_gamma   90.00
#
_symmetry.space_group_name_H-M   'P 1'
#
loop_
_entity.id
_entity.type
_entity.pdbx_description
1 polymer ?
#
loop_
_entity_poly.entity_id
_entity_poly.type
_entity_poly.pdbx_seq_one_letter_code
_entity_poly.pdbx_strand_id
1 'polypeptide(L)'
;MDQKTELLLKLDIFREFYTEEVELISEYFSIHKFFDLQVILPKTSQDSSFGIILTGEVSVIGDQIENSSRTQGDILGEMSFVQGRQADFIAASDGAIAIMTFDDIEKLKFQQPYVAVKLISLVTRNLVNKLRKKSQDSTIEIIVLLADHDLFYDLINLVKDHLHIIEKFSIYTTEKLKKFLENNTDLTISAVIEPNSLILGETAIGSRILLDQVKAVVYLRNGTTIEFNPSSIEALARLCDLQQVLFSTNLLTANAVFQYLE
;
A
#
# COMPACT_ATOMS: atom_id res chain seq x y z
N MET A 1 8.64 30.97 16.71
CA MET A 1 7.81 29.79 16.33
C MET A 1 6.39 30.27 16.21
N ASP A 2 5.74 30.04 15.09
CA ASP A 2 4.37 30.47 14.88
C ASP A 2 3.36 29.46 15.49
N GLN A 3 2.11 29.86 15.64
CA GLN A 3 1.06 29.06 16.27
C GLN A 3 0.79 27.74 15.51
N LYS A 4 0.97 27.72 14.17
CA LYS A 4 0.77 26.51 13.36
C LYS A 4 1.83 25.46 13.68
N THR A 5 3.09 25.88 13.71
CA THR A 5 4.22 25.02 14.07
C THR A 5 4.02 24.40 15.45
N GLU A 6 3.61 25.19 16.44
CA GLU A 6 3.34 24.69 17.79
C GLU A 6 2.24 23.62 17.82
N LEU A 7 1.19 23.79 17.01
CA LEU A 7 0.11 22.81 16.92
C LEU A 7 0.57 21.50 16.27
N LEU A 8 1.37 21.59 15.20
CA LEU A 8 1.90 20.40 14.50
C LEU A 8 2.91 19.64 15.37
N LEU A 9 3.79 20.32 16.08
CA LEU A 9 4.78 19.70 16.97
C LEU A 9 4.18 18.92 18.14
N LYS A 10 2.92 19.21 18.52
CA LYS A 10 2.18 18.46 19.55
C LYS A 10 1.68 17.10 19.06
N LEU A 11 1.73 16.85 17.76
CA LEU A 11 1.25 15.61 17.16
C LEU A 11 2.36 14.56 17.10
N ASP A 12 2.10 13.39 17.65
CA ASP A 12 3.07 12.27 17.66
C ASP A 12 3.57 11.87 16.27
N ILE A 13 2.80 12.13 15.21
CA ILE A 13 3.18 11.84 13.84
C ILE A 13 4.41 12.63 13.39
N PHE A 14 4.67 13.82 13.98
CA PHE A 14 5.83 14.65 13.67
C PHE A 14 7.05 14.42 14.57
N ARG A 15 7.01 13.46 15.50
CA ARG A 15 8.11 13.19 16.46
C ARG A 15 9.45 12.86 15.79
N GLU A 16 9.44 12.39 14.54
CA GLU A 16 10.64 12.07 13.77
C GLU A 16 11.20 13.28 12.99
N PHE A 17 10.53 14.44 13.07
CA PHE A 17 10.94 15.68 12.42
C PHE A 17 11.66 16.59 13.39
N TYR A 18 12.64 17.31 12.87
CA TYR A 18 13.25 18.42 13.61
C TYR A 18 12.29 19.62 13.60
N THR A 19 12.44 20.49 14.60
CA THR A 19 11.58 21.69 14.73
C THR A 19 11.60 22.55 13.47
N GLU A 20 12.78 22.77 12.90
CA GLU A 20 12.99 23.55 11.68
C GLU A 20 12.29 22.93 10.46
N GLU A 21 12.25 21.58 10.39
CA GLU A 21 11.52 20.88 9.33
C GLU A 21 10.01 21.07 9.47
N VAL A 22 9.48 21.04 10.70
CA VAL A 22 8.06 21.29 10.96
C VAL A 22 7.70 22.76 10.70
N GLU A 23 8.60 23.72 10.99
CA GLU A 23 8.42 25.12 10.62
C GLU A 23 8.24 25.27 9.10
N LEU A 24 9.14 24.66 8.31
CA LEU A 24 9.05 24.70 6.86
C LEU A 24 7.75 24.05 6.34
N ILE A 25 7.36 22.90 6.88
CA ILE A 25 6.10 22.21 6.48
C ILE A 25 4.88 23.04 6.87
N SER A 26 4.91 23.72 8.00
CA SER A 26 3.76 24.48 8.54
C SER A 26 3.32 25.60 7.60
N GLU A 27 4.22 26.17 6.80
CA GLU A 27 3.92 27.22 5.82
C GLU A 27 2.94 26.74 4.74
N TYR A 28 2.95 25.45 4.43
CA TYR A 28 2.11 24.82 3.40
C TYR A 28 0.79 24.27 3.93
N PHE A 29 0.58 24.27 5.25
CA PHE A 29 -0.70 23.89 5.84
C PHE A 29 -1.62 25.10 6.03
N SER A 30 -2.90 24.91 5.68
CA SER A 30 -3.99 25.80 6.02
C SER A 30 -4.76 25.23 7.19
N ILE A 31 -4.93 26.00 8.28
CA ILE A 31 -5.70 25.56 9.45
C ILE A 31 -7.14 25.98 9.31
N HIS A 32 -8.05 25.02 9.42
CA HIS A 32 -9.49 25.22 9.38
C HIS A 32 -10.12 24.74 10.69
N LYS A 33 -10.95 25.60 11.31
CA LYS A 33 -11.83 25.20 12.40
C LYS A 33 -13.07 24.54 11.82
N PHE A 34 -13.60 23.56 12.51
CA PHE A 34 -14.84 22.90 12.16
C PHE A 34 -15.76 22.78 13.39
N PHE A 35 -17.03 22.68 13.15
CA PHE A 35 -18.08 22.54 14.16
C PHE A 35 -18.74 21.18 14.02
N ASP A 36 -19.35 20.71 15.10
CA ASP A 36 -20.09 19.44 15.11
C ASP A 36 -21.07 19.35 13.93
N LEU A 37 -21.15 18.14 13.33
CA LEU A 37 -21.95 17.82 12.14
C LEU A 37 -21.52 18.51 10.83
N GLN A 38 -20.46 19.32 10.83
CA GLN A 38 -19.95 19.95 9.61
C GLN A 38 -19.26 18.91 8.70
N VAL A 39 -19.57 18.96 7.40
CA VAL A 39 -18.79 18.21 6.39
C VAL A 39 -17.47 18.95 6.17
N ILE A 40 -16.36 18.29 6.52
CA ILE A 40 -15.00 18.87 6.46
C ILE A 40 -14.38 18.65 5.09
N LEU A 41 -14.44 17.40 4.61
CA LEU A 41 -13.90 16.97 3.33
C LEU A 41 -14.96 16.10 2.61
N PRO A 42 -15.74 16.66 1.68
CA PRO A 42 -16.79 15.91 1.00
C PRO A 42 -16.24 14.93 -0.04
N LYS A 43 -16.89 13.77 -0.17
CA LYS A 43 -16.57 12.74 -1.19
C LYS A 43 -16.65 13.31 -2.62
N THR A 44 -17.54 14.26 -2.84
CA THR A 44 -17.76 14.90 -4.15
C THR A 44 -16.71 15.93 -4.52
N SER A 45 -15.79 16.29 -3.62
CA SER A 45 -14.70 17.22 -3.92
C SER A 45 -13.75 16.63 -4.95
N GLN A 46 -13.45 17.42 -5.97
CA GLN A 46 -12.43 17.08 -6.96
C GLN A 46 -11.00 17.46 -6.51
N ASP A 47 -10.90 18.18 -5.39
CA ASP A 47 -9.62 18.65 -4.88
C ASP A 47 -8.85 17.50 -4.23
N SER A 48 -7.66 17.26 -4.72
CA SER A 48 -6.71 16.35 -4.09
C SER A 48 -6.04 17.05 -2.91
N SER A 49 -6.45 16.68 -1.71
CA SER A 49 -5.91 17.22 -0.46
C SER A 49 -5.97 16.17 0.65
N PHE A 50 -5.09 16.30 1.62
CA PHE A 50 -5.19 15.57 2.87
C PHE A 50 -5.22 16.54 4.04
N GLY A 51 -5.75 16.08 5.16
CA GLY A 51 -5.80 16.87 6.40
C GLY A 51 -5.27 16.07 7.58
N ILE A 52 -4.75 16.77 8.59
CA ILE A 52 -4.32 16.21 9.86
C ILE A 52 -5.18 16.82 10.95
N ILE A 53 -5.86 15.99 11.73
CA ILE A 53 -6.71 16.47 12.83
C ILE A 53 -5.81 17.05 13.91
N LEU A 54 -6.01 18.34 14.23
CA LEU A 54 -5.29 19.04 15.30
C LEU A 54 -6.00 18.86 16.65
N THR A 55 -7.33 18.93 16.63
CA THR A 55 -8.21 18.74 17.80
C THR A 55 -9.59 18.29 17.33
N GLY A 56 -10.35 17.66 18.22
CA GLY A 56 -11.72 17.20 17.93
C GLY A 56 -11.75 15.78 17.35
N GLU A 57 -12.95 15.39 16.92
CA GLU A 57 -13.26 14.05 16.41
C GLU A 57 -13.99 14.15 15.07
N VAL A 58 -13.69 13.22 14.14
CA VAL A 58 -14.24 13.20 12.79
C VAL A 58 -14.72 11.78 12.45
N SER A 59 -15.95 11.67 12.00
CA SER A 59 -16.54 10.44 11.46
C SER A 59 -16.23 10.29 9.98
N VAL A 60 -15.89 9.09 9.56
CA VAL A 60 -15.65 8.72 8.16
C VAL A 60 -16.87 7.94 7.66
N ILE A 61 -17.56 8.47 6.64
CA ILE A 61 -18.78 7.87 6.07
C ILE A 61 -18.55 7.59 4.60
N GLY A 62 -18.63 6.30 4.20
CA GLY A 62 -18.45 5.87 2.81
C GLY A 62 -19.15 4.55 2.53
N ASP A 63 -19.48 4.29 1.25
CA ASP A 63 -20.34 3.17 0.82
C ASP A 63 -19.76 1.78 1.17
N GLN A 64 -18.45 1.66 1.30
CA GLN A 64 -17.73 0.41 1.61
C GLN A 64 -16.78 0.57 2.83
N ILE A 65 -16.97 1.63 3.59
CA ILE A 65 -16.14 1.97 4.74
C ILE A 65 -17.05 1.88 5.96
N GLU A 66 -16.69 1.00 6.91
CA GLU A 66 -17.33 1.01 8.23
C GLU A 66 -17.18 2.40 8.85
N ASN A 67 -18.27 2.90 9.44
CA ASN A 67 -18.27 4.16 10.16
C ASN A 67 -17.17 4.10 11.24
N SER A 68 -16.11 4.86 11.02
CA SER A 68 -14.95 4.87 11.90
C SER A 68 -14.65 6.28 12.37
N SER A 69 -14.35 6.42 13.64
CA SER A 69 -13.92 7.66 14.22
C SER A 69 -12.42 7.93 13.97
N ARG A 70 -12.06 9.19 13.82
CA ARG A 70 -10.71 9.71 13.72
C ARG A 70 -10.52 10.84 14.71
N THR A 71 -9.36 10.91 15.31
CA THR A 71 -9.03 11.83 16.40
C THR A 71 -7.73 12.58 16.13
N GLN A 72 -7.27 13.36 17.08
CA GLN A 72 -6.03 14.13 17.00
C GLN A 72 -4.85 13.30 16.47
N GLY A 73 -4.14 13.84 15.49
CA GLY A 73 -2.99 13.21 14.83
C GLY A 73 -3.36 12.29 13.67
N ASP A 74 -4.64 11.93 13.49
CA ASP A 74 -5.05 11.13 12.33
C ASP A 74 -4.99 11.93 11.04
N ILE A 75 -4.57 11.27 9.96
CA ILE A 75 -4.55 11.81 8.60
C ILE A 75 -5.85 11.44 7.88
N LEU A 76 -6.47 12.38 7.19
CA LEU A 76 -7.72 12.22 6.45
C LEU A 76 -7.52 12.59 4.98
N GLY A 77 -8.20 11.89 4.07
CA GLY A 77 -8.28 12.28 2.65
C GLY A 77 -7.06 11.93 1.80
N GLU A 78 -6.04 11.28 2.35
CA GLU A 78 -4.81 10.90 1.66
C GLU A 78 -5.05 9.97 0.44
N MET A 79 -6.17 9.22 0.44
CA MET A 79 -6.56 8.39 -0.70
C MET A 79 -6.90 9.22 -1.94
N SER A 80 -7.24 10.51 -1.79
CA SER A 80 -7.56 11.38 -2.93
C SER A 80 -6.40 11.56 -3.91
N PHE A 81 -5.16 11.31 -3.48
CA PHE A 81 -3.98 11.35 -4.35
C PHE A 81 -3.85 10.16 -5.30
N VAL A 82 -4.56 9.06 -5.03
CA VAL A 82 -4.43 7.81 -5.79
C VAL A 82 -5.68 7.53 -6.63
N GLN A 83 -6.88 7.66 -6.06
CA GLN A 83 -8.11 7.22 -6.72
C GLN A 83 -9.32 8.13 -6.45
N GLY A 84 -9.08 9.37 -6.04
CA GLY A 84 -10.13 10.29 -5.61
C GLY A 84 -10.64 10.01 -4.20
N ARG A 85 -11.46 10.91 -3.67
CA ARG A 85 -11.99 10.82 -2.32
C ARG A 85 -13.06 9.73 -2.21
N GLN A 86 -12.91 8.80 -1.28
CA GLN A 86 -13.77 7.61 -1.16
C GLN A 86 -14.86 7.76 -0.09
N ALA A 87 -14.79 8.78 0.75
CA ALA A 87 -15.72 8.98 1.87
C ALA A 87 -15.94 10.47 2.15
N ASP A 88 -17.06 10.76 2.82
CA ASP A 88 -17.28 12.04 3.48
C ASP A 88 -16.64 12.02 4.87
N PHE A 89 -16.00 13.13 5.24
CA PHE A 89 -15.44 13.34 6.57
C PHE A 89 -16.29 14.38 7.28
N ILE A 90 -17.02 13.95 8.32
CA ILE A 90 -18.00 14.75 9.04
C ILE A 90 -17.51 14.93 10.48
N ALA A 91 -17.51 16.18 10.96
CA ALA A 91 -17.17 16.46 12.35
C ALA A 91 -18.13 15.76 13.32
N ALA A 92 -17.57 15.07 14.31
CA ALA A 92 -18.30 14.47 15.43
C ALA A 92 -18.14 15.27 16.74
N SER A 93 -17.40 16.36 16.68
CA SER A 93 -17.28 17.40 17.72
C SER A 93 -16.69 18.67 17.11
N ASP A 94 -16.71 19.77 17.83
CA ASP A 94 -15.93 20.96 17.47
C ASP A 94 -14.43 20.65 17.45
N GLY A 95 -13.68 21.25 16.51
CA GLY A 95 -12.26 21.01 16.41
C GLY A 95 -11.54 21.83 15.35
N ALA A 96 -10.33 21.38 14.99
CA ALA A 96 -9.50 22.01 13.97
C ALA A 96 -8.70 20.96 13.18
N ILE A 97 -8.48 21.24 11.90
CA ILE A 97 -7.73 20.40 10.97
C ILE A 97 -6.71 21.26 10.22
N ALA A 98 -5.51 20.74 10.00
CA ALA A 98 -4.52 21.29 9.10
C ALA A 98 -4.63 20.59 7.74
N ILE A 99 -4.91 21.33 6.67
CA ILE A 99 -5.12 20.82 5.31
C ILE A 99 -3.94 21.23 4.43
N MET A 100 -3.44 20.29 3.62
CA MET A 100 -2.44 20.49 2.58
C MET A 100 -2.97 19.96 1.25
N THR A 101 -2.89 20.77 0.20
CA THR A 101 -3.31 20.38 -1.16
C THR A 101 -2.17 19.69 -1.91
N PHE A 102 -2.50 19.03 -3.03
CA PHE A 102 -1.48 18.47 -3.93
C PHE A 102 -0.53 19.56 -4.46
N ASP A 103 -1.06 20.74 -4.80
CA ASP A 103 -0.25 21.87 -5.28
C ASP A 103 0.74 22.33 -4.20
N ASP A 104 0.36 22.30 -2.93
CA ASP A 104 1.25 22.65 -1.83
C ASP A 104 2.37 21.62 -1.66
N ILE A 105 2.08 20.32 -1.86
CA ILE A 105 3.10 19.28 -1.88
C ILE A 105 4.08 19.51 -3.05
N GLU A 106 3.59 19.84 -4.24
CA GLU A 106 4.45 20.13 -5.39
C GLU A 106 5.35 21.35 -5.15
N LYS A 107 4.82 22.41 -4.53
CA LYS A 107 5.63 23.56 -4.11
C LYS A 107 6.69 23.15 -3.08
N LEU A 108 6.30 22.39 -2.06
CA LEU A 108 7.21 21.89 -1.03
C LEU A 108 8.32 21.02 -1.66
N LYS A 109 7.99 20.12 -2.60
CA LYS A 109 8.96 19.29 -3.32
C LYS A 109 9.99 20.14 -4.07
N PHE A 110 9.55 21.23 -4.69
CA PHE A 110 10.45 22.12 -5.43
C PHE A 110 11.35 22.94 -4.50
N GLN A 111 10.81 23.45 -3.41
CA GLN A 111 11.54 24.37 -2.50
C GLN A 111 12.36 23.62 -1.45
N GLN A 112 11.84 22.50 -0.92
CA GLN A 112 12.41 21.73 0.18
C GLN A 112 12.31 20.21 -0.08
N PRO A 113 13.01 19.68 -1.09
CA PRO A 113 12.82 18.30 -1.56
C PRO A 113 13.03 17.23 -0.48
N TYR A 114 14.00 17.43 0.40
CA TYR A 114 14.29 16.50 1.50
C TYR A 114 13.10 16.42 2.48
N VAL A 115 12.57 17.58 2.89
CA VAL A 115 11.44 17.68 3.83
C VAL A 115 10.17 17.13 3.19
N ALA A 116 9.97 17.39 1.89
CA ALA A 116 8.85 16.85 1.13
C ALA A 116 8.86 15.32 1.09
N VAL A 117 10.01 14.69 0.79
CA VAL A 117 10.16 13.22 0.78
C VAL A 117 9.84 12.64 2.16
N LYS A 118 10.31 13.27 3.23
CA LYS A 118 10.04 12.84 4.60
C LYS A 118 8.55 12.91 4.95
N LEU A 119 7.87 14.01 4.55
CA LEU A 119 6.41 14.17 4.74
C LEU A 119 5.62 13.14 3.92
N ILE A 120 5.94 12.96 2.64
CA ILE A 120 5.29 11.97 1.78
C ILE A 120 5.47 10.56 2.37
N SER A 121 6.66 10.22 2.85
CA SER A 121 6.92 8.94 3.51
C SER A 121 6.07 8.75 4.77
N LEU A 122 5.87 9.80 5.58
CA LEU A 122 4.98 9.78 6.73
C LEU A 122 3.52 9.48 6.32
N VAL A 123 2.99 10.21 5.34
CA VAL A 123 1.61 10.05 4.84
C VAL A 123 1.42 8.64 4.26
N THR A 124 2.38 8.17 3.46
CA THR A 124 2.35 6.82 2.85
C THR A 124 2.38 5.73 3.93
N ARG A 125 3.25 5.84 4.94
CA ARG A 125 3.32 4.89 6.06
C ARG A 125 2.01 4.85 6.85
N ASN A 126 1.38 6.00 7.07
CA ASN A 126 0.08 6.08 7.73
C ASN A 126 -1.01 5.37 6.90
N LEU A 127 -1.04 5.60 5.59
CA LEU A 127 -1.96 4.94 4.66
C LEU A 127 -1.78 3.42 4.67
N VAL A 128 -0.55 2.93 4.55
CA VAL A 128 -0.22 1.49 4.61
C VAL A 128 -0.69 0.89 5.93
N ASN A 129 -0.46 1.54 7.06
CA ASN A 129 -0.91 1.05 8.37
C ASN A 129 -2.44 0.99 8.48
N LYS A 130 -3.18 1.95 7.90
CA LYS A 130 -4.65 1.90 7.84
C LYS A 130 -5.15 0.74 6.98
N LEU A 131 -4.53 0.53 5.82
CA LEU A 131 -4.87 -0.57 4.93
C LEU A 131 -4.56 -1.93 5.58
N ARG A 132 -3.43 -2.05 6.30
CA ARG A 132 -3.10 -3.25 7.09
C ARG A 132 -4.16 -3.55 8.15
N LYS A 133 -4.59 -2.56 8.93
CA LYS A 133 -5.64 -2.75 9.94
C LYS A 133 -6.95 -3.22 9.30
N LYS A 134 -7.32 -2.69 8.14
CA LYS A 134 -8.51 -3.10 7.40
C LYS A 134 -8.38 -4.52 6.81
N SER A 135 -7.17 -4.97 6.46
CA SER A 135 -6.91 -6.31 5.93
C SER A 135 -6.76 -7.38 7.00
N GLN A 136 -6.54 -7.02 8.28
CA GLN A 136 -6.50 -7.97 9.38
C GLN A 136 -7.87 -8.63 9.68
N ASP A 137 -8.98 -8.03 9.20
CA ASP A 137 -10.31 -8.65 9.26
C ASP A 137 -10.56 -9.67 8.13
N SER A 138 -9.68 -9.74 7.11
CA SER A 138 -9.66 -10.79 6.10
C SER A 138 -8.24 -11.34 6.00
N THR A 139 -7.99 -12.47 6.64
CA THR A 139 -6.73 -13.23 6.59
C THR A 139 -6.53 -13.86 5.21
N ILE A 140 -6.45 -13.05 4.14
CA ILE A 140 -6.09 -13.53 2.81
C ILE A 140 -4.57 -13.63 2.79
N GLU A 141 -4.05 -14.86 2.86
CA GLU A 141 -2.63 -15.13 2.67
C GLU A 141 -2.39 -15.52 1.21
N ILE A 142 -1.51 -14.81 0.54
CA ILE A 142 -1.28 -14.91 -0.90
C ILE A 142 0.08 -15.56 -1.17
N ILE A 143 0.09 -16.50 -2.13
CA ILE A 143 1.30 -16.94 -2.82
C ILE A 143 1.25 -16.43 -4.25
N VAL A 144 2.31 -15.77 -4.69
CA VAL A 144 2.48 -15.33 -6.07
C VAL A 144 3.33 -16.36 -6.81
N LEU A 145 2.78 -16.94 -7.89
CA LEU A 145 3.47 -17.90 -8.74
C LEU A 145 3.75 -17.28 -10.11
N LEU A 146 5.02 -17.18 -10.46
CA LEU A 146 5.51 -16.69 -11.75
C LEU A 146 6.54 -17.66 -12.32
N ALA A 147 6.62 -17.75 -13.64
CA ALA A 147 7.67 -18.50 -14.31
C ALA A 147 7.92 -17.98 -15.72
N ASP A 148 9.16 -18.08 -16.20
CA ASP A 148 9.47 -17.97 -17.61
C ASP A 148 8.80 -19.14 -18.37
N HIS A 149 8.39 -18.91 -19.62
CA HIS A 149 7.60 -19.86 -20.39
C HIS A 149 8.22 -21.28 -20.44
N ASP A 150 9.53 -21.37 -20.56
CA ASP A 150 10.27 -22.63 -20.64
C ASP A 150 10.23 -23.43 -19.33
N LEU A 151 9.88 -22.79 -18.21
CA LEU A 151 9.82 -23.39 -16.87
C LEU A 151 8.39 -23.66 -16.38
N PHE A 152 7.39 -23.54 -17.25
CA PHE A 152 6.00 -23.81 -16.89
C PHE A 152 5.79 -25.25 -16.42
N TYR A 153 6.41 -26.24 -17.09
CA TYR A 153 6.31 -27.63 -16.68
C TYR A 153 7.01 -27.93 -15.35
N ASP A 154 8.13 -27.26 -15.10
CA ASP A 154 8.84 -27.37 -13.82
C ASP A 154 7.99 -26.80 -12.68
N LEU A 155 7.31 -25.67 -12.93
CA LEU A 155 6.37 -25.09 -11.95
C LEU A 155 5.16 -26.01 -11.72
N ILE A 156 4.61 -26.66 -12.75
CA ILE A 156 3.53 -27.65 -12.59
C ILE A 156 3.95 -28.79 -11.68
N ASN A 157 5.13 -29.36 -11.89
CA ASN A 157 5.63 -30.44 -11.05
C ASN A 157 5.79 -29.97 -9.61
N LEU A 158 6.38 -28.81 -9.41
CA LEU A 158 6.52 -28.19 -8.10
C LEU A 158 5.16 -27.97 -7.41
N VAL A 159 4.15 -27.49 -8.14
CA VAL A 159 2.81 -27.29 -7.62
C VAL A 159 2.16 -28.61 -7.24
N LYS A 160 2.30 -29.66 -8.06
CA LYS A 160 1.74 -30.99 -7.76
C LYS A 160 2.37 -31.59 -6.50
N ASP A 161 3.69 -31.45 -6.35
CA ASP A 161 4.42 -31.97 -5.18
C ASP A 161 4.01 -31.28 -3.88
N HIS A 162 3.60 -30.01 -3.95
CA HIS A 162 3.24 -29.19 -2.79
C HIS A 162 1.78 -28.72 -2.78
N LEU A 163 0.89 -29.38 -3.54
CA LEU A 163 -0.50 -28.96 -3.70
C LEU A 163 -1.23 -28.78 -2.36
N HIS A 164 -1.05 -29.73 -1.44
CA HIS A 164 -1.64 -29.74 -0.10
C HIS A 164 -1.25 -28.55 0.79
N ILE A 165 -0.14 -27.85 0.45
CA ILE A 165 0.28 -26.62 1.09
C ILE A 165 -0.30 -25.42 0.34
N ILE A 166 -0.10 -25.40 -0.99
CA ILE A 166 -0.43 -24.27 -1.85
C ILE A 166 -1.92 -23.96 -1.84
N GLU A 167 -2.79 -24.97 -1.78
CA GLU A 167 -4.26 -24.82 -1.75
C GLU A 167 -4.80 -24.11 -0.50
N LYS A 168 -3.97 -23.97 0.56
CA LYS A 168 -4.33 -23.21 1.76
C LYS A 168 -4.26 -21.69 1.54
N PHE A 169 -3.67 -21.26 0.43
CA PHE A 169 -3.39 -19.86 0.12
C PHE A 169 -4.18 -19.37 -1.10
N SER A 170 -4.36 -18.06 -1.19
CA SER A 170 -4.85 -17.42 -2.42
C SER A 170 -3.74 -17.30 -3.45
N ILE A 171 -3.93 -17.89 -4.62
CA ILE A 171 -2.89 -17.96 -5.65
C ILE A 171 -3.06 -16.85 -6.67
N TYR A 172 -1.99 -16.07 -6.85
CA TYR A 172 -1.90 -14.98 -7.82
C TYR A 172 -0.86 -15.33 -8.88
N THR A 173 -1.22 -15.16 -10.15
CA THR A 173 -0.32 -15.47 -11.27
C THR A 173 -0.68 -14.67 -12.53
N THR A 174 0.08 -14.83 -13.63
CA THR A 174 -0.24 -14.20 -14.91
C THR A 174 -1.32 -14.99 -15.67
N GLU A 175 -2.03 -14.31 -16.62
CA GLU A 175 -3.09 -14.93 -17.42
C GLU A 175 -2.61 -16.18 -18.20
N LYS A 176 -1.40 -16.11 -18.77
CA LYS A 176 -0.81 -17.25 -19.50
C LYS A 176 -0.60 -18.45 -18.57
N LEU A 177 0.02 -18.19 -17.42
CA LEU A 177 0.37 -19.24 -16.46
C LEU A 177 -0.88 -19.78 -15.76
N LYS A 178 -1.91 -18.95 -15.51
CA LYS A 178 -3.21 -19.38 -15.01
C LYS A 178 -3.79 -20.50 -15.87
N LYS A 179 -3.98 -20.23 -17.17
CA LYS A 179 -4.56 -21.23 -18.11
C LYS A 179 -3.75 -22.52 -18.11
N PHE A 180 -2.42 -22.41 -17.99
CA PHE A 180 -1.54 -23.57 -18.01
C PHE A 180 -1.62 -24.38 -16.70
N LEU A 181 -1.68 -23.72 -15.54
CA LEU A 181 -1.82 -24.37 -14.24
C LEU A 181 -3.20 -25.04 -14.09
N GLU A 182 -4.30 -24.34 -14.38
CA GLU A 182 -5.65 -24.87 -14.26
C GLU A 182 -5.92 -26.08 -15.19
N ASN A 183 -5.25 -26.13 -16.38
CA ASN A 183 -5.37 -27.27 -17.29
C ASN A 183 -4.55 -28.49 -16.89
N ASN A 184 -3.55 -28.34 -16.02
CA ASN A 184 -2.58 -29.40 -15.70
C ASN A 184 -2.52 -29.76 -14.21
N THR A 185 -3.25 -29.04 -13.37
CA THR A 185 -3.33 -29.26 -11.92
C THR A 185 -4.75 -29.00 -11.43
N ASP A 186 -5.08 -29.44 -10.22
CA ASP A 186 -6.36 -29.12 -9.55
C ASP A 186 -6.33 -27.79 -8.81
N LEU A 187 -5.31 -26.95 -9.04
CA LEU A 187 -5.12 -25.67 -8.38
C LEU A 187 -6.10 -24.62 -8.91
N THR A 188 -6.82 -23.97 -8.00
CA THR A 188 -7.70 -22.84 -8.33
C THR A 188 -6.92 -21.53 -8.19
N ILE A 189 -6.90 -20.74 -9.26
CA ILE A 189 -6.24 -19.43 -9.27
C ILE A 189 -7.19 -18.34 -8.78
N SER A 190 -6.80 -17.64 -7.71
CA SER A 190 -7.63 -16.63 -7.05
C SER A 190 -7.66 -15.30 -7.81
N ALA A 191 -6.53 -14.91 -8.41
CA ALA A 191 -6.45 -13.67 -9.20
C ALA A 191 -5.35 -13.70 -10.26
N VAL A 192 -5.52 -12.86 -11.28
CA VAL A 192 -4.59 -12.67 -12.38
C VAL A 192 -3.87 -11.34 -12.26
N ILE A 193 -2.58 -11.37 -12.50
CA ILE A 193 -1.71 -10.20 -12.59
C ILE A 193 -1.56 -9.85 -14.08
N GLU A 194 -2.10 -8.71 -14.50
CA GLU A 194 -2.05 -8.26 -15.89
C GLU A 194 -0.61 -7.92 -16.32
N PRO A 195 -0.05 -8.60 -17.33
CA PRO A 195 1.35 -8.37 -17.75
C PRO A 195 1.55 -7.06 -18.52
N ASN A 196 0.50 -6.47 -19.09
CA ASN A 196 0.59 -5.23 -19.87
C ASN A 196 0.65 -3.94 -19.05
N SER A 197 0.55 -4.05 -17.76
CA SER A 197 0.90 -2.99 -16.84
C SER A 197 2.19 -3.39 -16.10
N LEU A 198 3.31 -3.45 -16.82
CA LEU A 198 4.64 -3.69 -16.23
C LEU A 198 4.91 -2.80 -15.00
N ILE A 199 4.32 -1.62 -14.97
CA ILE A 199 4.30 -0.73 -13.81
C ILE A 199 3.14 -1.09 -12.84
N LEU A 200 1.96 -1.53 -13.32
CA LEU A 200 0.78 -1.78 -12.49
C LEU A 200 0.76 -3.20 -11.90
N GLY A 201 1.27 -4.21 -12.62
CA GLY A 201 1.36 -5.59 -12.09
C GLY A 201 2.32 -5.68 -10.91
N GLU A 202 3.47 -5.05 -11.00
CA GLU A 202 4.47 -4.96 -9.92
C GLU A 202 3.96 -4.08 -8.77
N THR A 203 3.29 -2.98 -9.10
CA THR A 203 2.64 -2.13 -8.10
C THR A 203 1.52 -2.88 -7.38
N ALA A 204 0.78 -3.76 -8.09
CA ALA A 204 -0.28 -4.57 -7.49
C ALA A 204 0.30 -5.65 -6.54
N ILE A 205 1.38 -6.33 -6.90
CA ILE A 205 2.08 -7.27 -6.01
C ILE A 205 2.74 -6.48 -4.87
N GLY A 206 3.44 -5.40 -5.19
CA GLY A 206 4.13 -4.56 -4.22
C GLY A 206 3.19 -3.98 -3.17
N SER A 207 2.02 -3.50 -3.55
CA SER A 207 1.02 -3.01 -2.60
C SER A 207 0.54 -4.11 -1.65
N ARG A 208 0.34 -5.34 -2.13
CA ARG A 208 -0.07 -6.48 -1.31
C ARG A 208 1.04 -6.97 -0.38
N ILE A 209 2.31 -6.90 -0.83
CA ILE A 209 3.47 -7.15 0.04
C ILE A 209 3.50 -6.12 1.18
N LEU A 210 3.32 -4.84 0.87
CA LEU A 210 3.26 -3.76 1.86
C LEU A 210 2.07 -3.90 2.81
N LEU A 211 0.97 -4.55 2.38
CA LEU A 211 -0.20 -4.86 3.20
C LEU A 211 -0.04 -6.14 4.04
N ASP A 212 1.13 -6.78 4.01
CA ASP A 212 1.42 -8.04 4.72
C ASP A 212 0.49 -9.20 4.30
N GLN A 213 -0.01 -9.16 3.07
CA GLN A 213 -0.89 -10.19 2.51
C GLN A 213 -0.12 -11.29 1.80
N VAL A 214 1.11 -11.03 1.33
CA VAL A 214 1.91 -11.98 0.56
C VAL A 214 2.84 -12.73 1.48
N LYS A 215 2.74 -14.06 1.48
CA LYS A 215 3.64 -14.96 2.24
C LYS A 215 4.86 -15.36 1.43
N ALA A 216 4.67 -15.61 0.14
CA ALA A 216 5.75 -16.00 -0.74
C ALA A 216 5.56 -15.48 -2.16
N VAL A 217 6.67 -15.20 -2.83
CA VAL A 217 6.76 -14.98 -4.26
C VAL A 217 7.71 -16.02 -4.83
N VAL A 218 7.19 -16.89 -5.68
CA VAL A 218 7.95 -17.88 -6.44
C VAL A 218 7.99 -17.44 -7.89
N TYR A 219 9.18 -17.09 -8.37
CA TYR A 219 9.40 -16.73 -9.77
C TYR A 219 10.48 -17.62 -10.37
N LEU A 220 10.11 -18.69 -11.09
CA LEU A 220 11.06 -19.55 -11.76
C LEU A 220 11.59 -18.87 -13.03
N ARG A 221 12.88 -18.61 -13.07
CA ARG A 221 13.56 -17.97 -14.21
C ARG A 221 14.78 -18.77 -14.67
N ASN A 222 15.02 -18.78 -15.97
CA ASN A 222 16.18 -19.49 -16.54
C ASN A 222 17.40 -18.58 -16.78
N GLY A 223 17.30 -17.29 -16.55
CA GLY A 223 18.40 -16.31 -16.68
C GLY A 223 18.80 -15.96 -18.11
N THR A 224 18.23 -16.62 -19.13
CA THR A 224 18.55 -16.41 -20.56
C THR A 224 17.42 -15.72 -21.32
N THR A 225 16.19 -15.84 -20.86
CA THR A 225 15.00 -15.15 -21.42
C THR A 225 14.64 -13.94 -20.59
N ILE A 226 14.36 -12.81 -21.25
CA ILE A 226 13.91 -11.58 -20.61
C ILE A 226 12.41 -11.44 -20.90
N GLU A 227 11.56 -12.20 -20.23
CA GLU A 227 10.11 -12.02 -20.31
C GLU A 227 9.63 -10.87 -19.40
N PHE A 228 10.34 -10.62 -18.30
CA PHE A 228 10.11 -9.51 -17.39
C PHE A 228 11.30 -8.55 -17.38
N ASN A 229 11.02 -7.26 -17.18
CA ASN A 229 12.09 -6.27 -17.05
C ASN A 229 12.98 -6.61 -15.83
N PRO A 230 14.31 -6.81 -16.01
CA PRO A 230 15.21 -7.16 -14.91
C PRO A 230 15.14 -6.19 -13.73
N SER A 231 15.01 -4.88 -14.01
CA SER A 231 14.91 -3.84 -12.98
C SER A 231 13.69 -3.99 -12.08
N SER A 232 12.59 -4.50 -12.63
CA SER A 232 11.34 -4.72 -11.92
C SER A 232 11.43 -5.89 -10.98
N ILE A 233 12.09 -6.96 -11.40
CA ILE A 233 12.30 -8.15 -10.57
C ILE A 233 13.23 -7.83 -9.40
N GLU A 234 14.27 -7.04 -9.64
CA GLU A 234 15.16 -6.59 -8.57
C GLU A 234 14.43 -5.70 -7.55
N ALA A 235 13.54 -4.83 -8.02
CA ALA A 235 12.71 -4.00 -7.15
C ALA A 235 11.76 -4.86 -6.30
N LEU A 236 11.13 -5.88 -6.91
CA LEU A 236 10.26 -6.83 -6.22
C LEU A 236 11.04 -7.65 -5.18
N ALA A 237 12.22 -8.17 -5.53
CA ALA A 237 13.09 -8.91 -4.62
C ALA A 237 13.49 -8.04 -3.41
N ARG A 238 13.93 -6.80 -3.64
CA ARG A 238 14.24 -5.85 -2.57
C ARG A 238 13.05 -5.57 -1.67
N LEU A 239 11.85 -5.47 -2.24
CA LEU A 239 10.64 -5.25 -1.46
C LEU A 239 10.31 -6.47 -0.60
N CYS A 240 10.48 -7.69 -1.14
CA CYS A 240 10.34 -8.93 -0.38
C CYS A 240 11.34 -8.99 0.78
N ASP A 241 12.61 -8.63 0.56
CA ASP A 241 13.64 -8.59 1.60
C ASP A 241 13.26 -7.59 2.72
N LEU A 242 12.83 -6.38 2.35
CA LEU A 242 12.42 -5.33 3.30
C LEU A 242 11.21 -5.73 4.15
N GLN A 243 10.27 -6.50 3.57
CA GLN A 243 9.03 -6.91 4.23
C GLN A 243 9.10 -8.35 4.77
N GLN A 244 10.28 -9.00 4.66
CA GLN A 244 10.50 -10.39 5.13
C GLN A 244 9.58 -11.41 4.47
N VAL A 245 9.22 -11.18 3.20
CA VAL A 245 8.44 -12.10 2.37
C VAL A 245 9.39 -13.11 1.72
N LEU A 246 9.03 -14.39 1.74
CA LEU A 246 9.81 -15.46 1.10
C LEU A 246 9.88 -15.22 -0.41
N PHE A 247 11.10 -15.19 -0.97
CA PHE A 247 11.32 -14.96 -2.39
C PHE A 247 12.22 -16.04 -2.98
N SER A 248 11.80 -16.70 -4.06
CA SER A 248 12.58 -17.72 -4.74
C SER A 248 12.60 -17.50 -6.25
N THR A 249 13.74 -17.83 -6.88
CA THR A 249 13.97 -17.65 -8.33
C THR A 249 14.33 -18.94 -9.06
N ASN A 250 14.39 -20.08 -8.37
CA ASN A 250 14.71 -21.37 -8.93
C ASN A 250 14.00 -22.49 -8.16
N LEU A 251 13.97 -23.69 -8.73
CA LEU A 251 13.28 -24.85 -8.17
C LEU A 251 13.76 -25.24 -6.76
N LEU A 252 15.07 -25.19 -6.53
CA LEU A 252 15.63 -25.61 -5.24
C LEU A 252 15.16 -24.70 -4.11
N THR A 253 15.25 -23.38 -4.31
CA THR A 253 14.77 -22.40 -3.32
C THR A 253 13.25 -22.38 -3.23
N ALA A 254 12.50 -22.63 -4.31
CA ALA A 254 11.05 -22.74 -4.28
C ALA A 254 10.58 -23.95 -3.46
N ASN A 255 11.23 -25.10 -3.59
CA ASN A 255 10.98 -26.27 -2.71
C ASN A 255 11.21 -25.92 -1.24
N ALA A 256 12.30 -25.24 -0.92
CA ALA A 256 12.59 -24.83 0.46
C ALA A 256 11.53 -23.85 1.00
N VAL A 257 11.00 -22.94 0.16
CA VAL A 257 9.89 -22.04 0.52
C VAL A 257 8.64 -22.84 0.89
N PHE A 258 8.23 -23.82 0.07
CA PHE A 258 7.03 -24.60 0.37
C PHE A 258 7.21 -25.50 1.59
N GLN A 259 8.40 -26.10 1.78
CA GLN A 259 8.71 -26.84 3.02
C GLN A 259 8.65 -25.96 4.27
N TYR A 260 9.01 -24.68 4.16
CA TYR A 260 8.90 -23.74 5.29
C TYR A 260 7.45 -23.34 5.60
N LEU A 261 6.56 -23.35 4.60
CA LEU A 261 5.14 -23.02 4.72
C LEU A 261 4.25 -24.20 5.17
N GLU A 262 4.82 -25.41 5.24
CA GLU A 262 4.15 -26.62 5.72
C GLU A 262 3.79 -26.54 7.22
#